data_5bb9cb57b60886fe9ab04eb6da7467d2
#
_entry.id   5bb9cb57b60886fe9ab04eb6da7467d2
#
_cell.length_a   1.000
_cell.length_b   1.000
_cell.length_c   1.000
_cell.angle_alpha   90.00
_cell.angle_beta   90.00
_cell.angle_gamma   90.00
#
_symmetry.space_group_name_H-M   'P 1'
#
loop_
_entity.id
_entity.type
_entity.pdbx_description
1 polymer ?
#
loop_
_entity_poly.entity_id
_entity_poly.type
_entity_poly.pdbx_seq_one_letter_code
_entity_poly.pdbx_strand_id
1 'polypeptide(L)'
;MSAVPLLEEEGGAPLVSTPQAGDAPASRARRSLAIYPASAGFDLVEELEHLSARAIEPNVFFNPRFLAPAMPRLDDRDVRLAVIRDGDEGRSRLRLLVPFTVERTAPPFGAPVLRTWSSPFGPLGTPLV
;
A
#
# COMPACT_ATOMS: atom_id res chain seq x y z
N MET A 1 -15.66 67.86 38.10
CA MET A 1 -14.57 67.02 37.84
C MET A 1 -15.11 65.64 37.57
N SER A 2 -15.36 65.38 36.33
CA SER A 2 -15.96 64.11 35.95
C SER A 2 -14.86 63.14 35.63
N ALA A 3 -14.72 62.11 36.43
CA ALA A 3 -13.93 60.96 36.03
C ALA A 3 -14.69 60.25 34.91
N VAL A 4 -14.11 60.21 33.78
CA VAL A 4 -14.62 59.41 32.67
C VAL A 4 -14.37 57.96 33.05
N PRO A 5 -15.42 57.11 33.14
CA PRO A 5 -15.18 55.73 33.27
C PRO A 5 -14.44 55.25 32.02
N LEU A 6 -13.31 54.70 32.19
CA LEU A 6 -12.71 53.91 31.15
C LEU A 6 -13.71 52.81 30.82
N LEU A 7 -14.22 52.89 29.63
CA LEU A 7 -14.79 51.72 28.99
C LEU A 7 -13.63 50.73 28.84
N GLU A 8 -13.56 49.84 29.77
CA GLU A 8 -12.85 48.62 29.52
C GLU A 8 -13.54 47.98 28.33
N GLU A 9 -12.96 48.19 27.21
CA GLU A 9 -13.19 47.28 26.09
C GLU A 9 -12.81 45.90 26.60
N GLU A 10 -13.81 45.18 27.02
CA GLU A 10 -13.72 43.76 27.05
C GLU A 10 -13.48 43.32 25.60
N GLY A 11 -12.26 43.39 25.21
CA GLY A 11 -11.79 42.73 24.03
C GLY A 11 -12.17 41.28 24.18
N GLY A 12 -13.24 40.89 23.46
CA GLY A 12 -13.65 39.52 23.43
C GLY A 12 -12.43 38.69 23.15
N ALA A 13 -12.06 37.87 24.13
CA ALA A 13 -11.04 36.90 23.91
C ALA A 13 -11.40 36.17 22.61
N PRO A 14 -10.46 36.06 21.67
CA PRO A 14 -10.75 35.27 20.50
C PRO A 14 -11.21 33.92 21.00
N LEU A 15 -12.41 33.53 20.61
CA LEU A 15 -12.90 32.19 20.81
C LEU A 15 -11.89 31.29 20.06
N VAL A 16 -10.81 30.96 20.74
CA VAL A 16 -10.00 29.85 20.38
C VAL A 16 -10.94 28.68 20.58
N SER A 17 -11.56 28.28 19.51
CA SER A 17 -12.19 26.97 19.46
C SER A 17 -11.13 25.98 19.85
N THR A 18 -11.11 25.64 21.10
CA THR A 18 -10.36 24.46 21.54
C THR A 18 -10.89 23.34 20.67
N PRO A 19 -10.08 22.69 19.84
CA PRO A 19 -10.55 21.54 19.12
C PRO A 19 -11.12 20.59 20.16
N GLN A 20 -12.41 20.36 20.06
CA GLN A 20 -13.06 19.39 20.92
C GLN A 20 -12.26 18.11 20.81
N ALA A 21 -11.88 17.55 21.94
CA ALA A 21 -11.17 16.29 22.07
C ALA A 21 -12.04 15.10 21.61
N GLY A 22 -12.81 15.28 20.55
CA GLY A 22 -13.69 14.31 19.93
C GLY A 22 -13.38 14.06 18.45
N ASP A 23 -12.63 14.94 17.81
CA ASP A 23 -12.18 14.78 16.44
C ASP A 23 -10.67 14.55 16.36
N ALA A 24 -10.18 13.58 17.12
CA ALA A 24 -8.97 12.92 16.69
C ALA A 24 -9.30 12.32 15.32
N PRO A 25 -8.64 12.72 14.22
CA PRO A 25 -8.85 12.09 12.94
C PRO A 25 -8.67 10.61 13.17
N ALA A 26 -9.71 9.82 12.89
CA ALA A 26 -9.66 8.38 12.99
C ALA A 26 -8.33 7.98 12.39
N SER A 27 -7.45 7.37 13.19
CA SER A 27 -6.07 7.09 12.86
C SER A 27 -6.08 6.48 11.47
N ARG A 28 -5.73 7.26 10.46
CA ARG A 28 -5.68 6.77 9.09
C ARG A 28 -4.66 5.67 9.12
N ALA A 29 -5.15 4.44 9.01
CA ALA A 29 -4.31 3.26 9.02
C ALA A 29 -3.10 3.56 8.13
N ARG A 30 -1.92 3.52 8.71
CA ARG A 30 -0.70 3.93 8.03
C ARG A 30 -0.46 2.98 6.88
N ARG A 31 -0.58 3.50 5.68
CA ARG A 31 -0.36 2.71 4.47
C ARG A 31 1.12 2.74 4.11
N SER A 32 1.70 1.57 3.90
CA SER A 32 3.09 1.42 3.50
C SER A 32 3.19 0.64 2.18
N LEU A 33 4.13 1.06 1.33
CA LEU A 33 4.53 0.34 0.13
C LEU A 33 5.94 -0.18 0.33
N ALA A 34 6.14 -1.46 0.07
CA ALA A 34 7.46 -2.08 0.08
C ALA A 34 7.68 -2.90 -1.21
N ILE A 35 8.92 -2.95 -1.66
CA ILE A 35 9.34 -3.74 -2.82
C ILE A 35 10.27 -4.84 -2.32
N TYR A 36 9.95 -6.07 -2.68
CA TYR A 36 10.69 -7.26 -2.30
C TYR A 36 11.16 -8.03 -3.54
N PRO A 37 12.23 -8.82 -3.42
CA PRO A 37 12.58 -9.79 -4.46
C PRO A 37 11.52 -10.92 -4.52
N ALA A 38 11.44 -11.61 -5.65
CA ALA A 38 10.48 -12.70 -5.85
C ALA A 38 10.60 -13.81 -4.78
N SER A 39 11.80 -14.08 -4.27
CA SER A 39 12.04 -15.06 -3.21
C SER A 39 11.30 -14.78 -1.91
N ALA A 40 11.00 -13.51 -1.62
CA ALA A 40 10.20 -13.14 -0.45
C ALA A 40 8.74 -13.64 -0.52
N GLY A 41 8.28 -14.08 -1.70
CA GLY A 41 6.97 -14.70 -1.86
C GLY A 41 6.75 -15.93 -0.98
N PHE A 42 7.80 -16.67 -0.66
CA PHE A 42 7.72 -17.82 0.26
C PHE A 42 7.42 -17.41 1.71
N ASP A 43 7.94 -16.27 2.14
CA ASP A 43 7.71 -15.74 3.49
C ASP A 43 6.33 -15.08 3.62
N LEU A 44 5.71 -14.72 2.50
CA LEU A 44 4.42 -14.04 2.43
C LEU A 44 3.24 -14.99 2.19
N VAL A 45 3.46 -16.30 2.15
CA VAL A 45 2.43 -17.30 1.77
C VAL A 45 1.17 -17.17 2.63
N GLU A 46 1.29 -17.08 3.96
CA GLU A 46 0.13 -16.99 4.85
C GLU A 46 -0.65 -15.69 4.64
N GLU A 47 0.05 -14.56 4.56
CA GLU A 47 -0.59 -13.27 4.31
C GLU A 47 -1.27 -13.23 2.94
N LEU A 48 -0.67 -13.87 1.95
CA LEU A 48 -1.18 -13.96 0.60
C LEU A 48 -2.39 -14.88 0.51
N GLU A 49 -2.44 -15.98 1.27
CA GLU A 49 -3.63 -16.84 1.39
C GLU A 49 -4.82 -16.04 1.95
N HIS A 50 -4.59 -15.24 2.99
CA HIS A 50 -5.60 -14.37 3.55
C HIS A 50 -6.06 -13.27 2.58
N LEU A 51 -5.16 -12.72 1.79
CA LEU A 51 -5.50 -11.73 0.76
C LEU A 51 -6.31 -12.39 -0.36
N SER A 52 -5.86 -13.53 -0.86
CA SER A 52 -6.53 -14.27 -1.94
C SER A 52 -7.95 -14.68 -1.57
N ALA A 53 -8.18 -15.08 -0.33
CA ALA A 53 -9.52 -15.44 0.16
C ALA A 53 -10.50 -14.26 0.23
N ARG A 54 -9.99 -13.01 0.19
CA ARG A 54 -10.78 -11.79 0.30
C ARG A 54 -10.67 -10.89 -0.93
N ALA A 55 -9.94 -11.33 -1.93
CA ALA A 55 -9.76 -10.56 -3.15
C ALA A 55 -11.10 -10.29 -3.83
N ILE A 56 -11.27 -9.08 -4.33
CA ILE A 56 -12.47 -8.66 -5.08
C ILE A 56 -12.61 -9.51 -6.34
N GLU A 57 -11.48 -9.80 -6.99
CA GLU A 57 -11.41 -10.66 -8.16
C GLU A 57 -10.44 -11.82 -7.88
N PRO A 58 -10.94 -13.06 -7.83
CA PRO A 58 -10.09 -14.20 -7.59
C PRO A 58 -9.15 -14.45 -8.77
N ASN A 59 -7.86 -14.61 -8.47
CA ASN A 59 -6.85 -14.96 -9.45
C ASN A 59 -6.11 -16.21 -9.01
N VAL A 60 -6.43 -17.34 -9.63
CA VAL A 60 -5.85 -18.65 -9.29
C VAL A 60 -4.33 -18.69 -9.52
N PHE A 61 -3.80 -17.88 -10.44
CA PHE A 61 -2.37 -17.80 -10.74
C PHE A 61 -1.58 -16.98 -9.71
N PHE A 62 -2.31 -16.20 -8.89
CA PHE A 62 -1.72 -15.48 -7.75
C PHE A 62 -2.00 -16.19 -6.42
N ASN A 63 -2.55 -17.40 -6.47
CA ASN A 63 -2.57 -18.25 -5.29
C ASN A 63 -1.12 -18.48 -4.81
N PRO A 64 -0.81 -18.32 -3.52
CA PRO A 64 0.55 -18.40 -3.01
C PRO A 64 1.25 -19.72 -3.30
N ARG A 65 0.51 -20.83 -3.34
CA ARG A 65 1.05 -22.15 -3.64
C ARG A 65 1.52 -22.30 -5.09
N PHE A 66 0.97 -21.49 -5.99
CA PHE A 66 1.42 -21.42 -7.36
C PHE A 66 2.45 -20.29 -7.55
N LEU A 67 2.11 -19.08 -7.10
CA LEU A 67 2.89 -17.87 -7.37
C LEU A 67 4.30 -17.93 -6.78
N ALA A 68 4.43 -18.31 -5.51
CA ALA A 68 5.72 -18.32 -4.82
C ALA A 68 6.78 -19.19 -5.52
N PRO A 69 6.49 -20.45 -5.90
CA PRO A 69 7.46 -21.27 -6.64
C PRO A 69 7.56 -20.92 -8.13
N ALA A 70 6.50 -20.33 -8.73
CA ALA A 70 6.46 -20.05 -10.15
C ALA A 70 7.37 -18.87 -10.55
N MET A 71 7.37 -17.79 -9.78
CA MET A 71 8.15 -16.60 -10.08
C MET A 71 9.64 -16.87 -10.32
N PRO A 72 10.35 -17.58 -9.42
CA PRO A 72 11.78 -17.85 -9.62
C PRO A 72 12.09 -18.96 -10.63
N ARG A 73 11.12 -19.79 -11.00
CA ARG A 73 11.32 -20.97 -11.84
C ARG A 73 10.83 -20.82 -13.27
N LEU A 74 9.81 -20.02 -13.48
CA LEU A 74 9.16 -19.86 -14.77
C LEU A 74 9.60 -18.58 -15.50
N ASP A 75 10.41 -17.77 -14.88
CA ASP A 75 10.85 -16.50 -15.44
C ASP A 75 12.31 -16.22 -15.10
N ASP A 76 13.13 -15.98 -16.13
CA ASP A 76 14.53 -15.58 -15.97
C ASP A 76 14.68 -14.07 -15.72
N ARG A 77 13.58 -13.31 -15.81
CA ARG A 77 13.56 -11.88 -15.53
C ARG A 77 13.64 -11.62 -14.04
N ASP A 78 14.14 -10.44 -13.67
CA ASP A 78 14.15 -9.97 -12.28
C ASP A 78 12.72 -9.61 -11.83
N VAL A 79 11.99 -10.61 -11.38
CA VAL A 79 10.64 -10.43 -10.84
C VAL A 79 10.72 -9.89 -9.43
N ARG A 80 9.98 -8.81 -9.16
CA ARG A 80 9.85 -8.16 -7.86
C ARG A 80 8.41 -8.15 -7.40
N LEU A 81 8.21 -8.01 -6.10
CA LEU A 81 6.91 -7.93 -5.47
C LEU A 81 6.68 -6.51 -4.94
N ALA A 82 5.67 -5.83 -5.43
CA ALA A 82 5.15 -4.63 -4.80
C ALA A 82 4.06 -5.03 -3.81
N VAL A 83 4.22 -4.62 -2.56
CA VAL A 83 3.36 -5.01 -1.45
C VAL A 83 2.86 -3.76 -0.75
N ILE A 84 1.54 -3.63 -0.63
CA ILE A 84 0.92 -2.57 0.16
C ILE A 84 0.30 -3.19 1.41
N ARG A 85 0.62 -2.60 2.55
CA ARG A 85 0.04 -2.95 3.84
C ARG A 85 -0.64 -1.75 4.48
N ASP A 86 -1.74 -2.01 5.17
CA ASP A 86 -2.38 -1.05 6.08
C ASP A 86 -2.16 -1.50 7.51
N GLY A 87 -1.91 -0.55 8.41
CA GLY A 87 -1.79 -0.77 9.85
C GLY A 87 -0.50 -0.25 10.44
N ASP A 88 -0.39 -0.37 11.77
CA ASP A 88 0.79 -0.02 12.53
C ASP A 88 1.69 -1.25 12.73
N GLU A 89 2.92 -1.01 13.20
CA GLU A 89 3.86 -2.08 13.52
C GLU A 89 3.22 -3.12 14.46
N GLY A 90 3.22 -4.39 14.04
CA GLY A 90 2.64 -5.51 14.78
C GLY A 90 1.19 -5.85 14.43
N ARG A 91 0.46 -5.01 13.67
CA ARG A 91 -0.91 -5.27 13.19
C ARG A 91 -1.12 -4.86 11.73
N SER A 92 -0.10 -4.98 10.93
CA SER A 92 -0.19 -4.67 9.51
C SER A 92 -0.94 -5.78 8.75
N ARG A 93 -1.80 -5.37 7.82
CA ARG A 93 -2.57 -6.27 6.96
C ARG A 93 -2.19 -6.06 5.51
N LEU A 94 -1.89 -7.14 4.81
CA LEU A 94 -1.66 -7.11 3.37
C LEU A 94 -2.93 -6.69 2.63
N ARG A 95 -2.81 -5.67 1.78
CA ARG A 95 -3.92 -5.12 0.99
C ARG A 95 -3.76 -5.33 -0.50
N LEU A 96 -2.53 -5.31 -0.96
CA LEU A 96 -2.22 -5.48 -2.38
C LEU A 96 -0.89 -6.22 -2.49
N LEU A 97 -0.83 -7.14 -3.43
CA LEU A 97 0.42 -7.75 -3.90
C LEU A 97 0.41 -7.76 -5.42
N VAL A 98 1.48 -7.21 -6.00
CA VAL A 98 1.68 -7.18 -7.45
C VAL A 98 3.08 -7.68 -7.76
N PRO A 99 3.23 -8.86 -8.37
CA PRO A 99 4.48 -9.24 -8.98
C PRO A 99 4.67 -8.44 -10.27
N PHE A 100 5.88 -7.92 -10.49
CA PHE A 100 6.19 -7.10 -11.64
C PHE A 100 7.63 -7.23 -12.09
N THR A 101 7.87 -6.85 -13.34
CA THR A 101 9.21 -6.67 -13.90
C THR A 101 9.38 -5.23 -14.36
N VAL A 102 10.62 -4.77 -14.42
CA VAL A 102 10.96 -3.48 -15.02
C VAL A 102 11.69 -3.75 -16.32
N GLU A 103 11.09 -3.30 -17.41
CA GLU A 103 11.64 -3.44 -18.76
C GLU A 103 11.97 -2.06 -19.33
N ARG A 104 12.92 -2.00 -20.25
CA ARG A 104 13.19 -0.78 -21.02
C ARG A 104 12.64 -0.93 -22.42
N THR A 105 11.86 0.03 -22.84
CA THR A 105 11.20 0.02 -24.16
C THR A 105 12.19 0.01 -25.32
N ALA A 106 13.35 0.63 -25.14
CA ALA A 106 14.42 0.65 -26.13
C ALA A 106 15.79 0.70 -25.41
N PRO A 107 16.44 -0.45 -25.16
CA PRO A 107 17.77 -0.44 -24.58
C PRO A 107 18.78 0.24 -25.52
N PRO A 108 19.75 1.06 -24.98
CA PRO A 108 19.95 1.35 -23.56
C PRO A 108 19.23 2.58 -23.04
N PHE A 109 18.56 3.37 -23.88
CA PHE A 109 18.08 4.73 -23.56
C PHE A 109 16.56 4.85 -23.36
N GLY A 110 15.80 3.78 -23.54
CA GLY A 110 14.35 3.80 -23.37
C GLY A 110 13.92 4.01 -21.93
N ALA A 111 12.76 4.66 -21.75
CA ALA A 111 12.15 4.82 -20.43
C ALA A 111 11.87 3.45 -19.78
N PRO A 112 12.09 3.32 -18.46
CA PRO A 112 11.69 2.11 -17.75
C PRO A 112 10.17 2.00 -17.70
N VAL A 113 9.66 0.80 -18.00
CA VAL A 113 8.24 0.47 -17.93
C VAL A 113 8.06 -0.64 -16.92
N LEU A 114 7.14 -0.43 -15.98
CA LEU A 114 6.72 -1.46 -15.06
C LEU A 114 5.64 -2.31 -15.74
N ARG A 115 5.86 -3.62 -15.77
CA ARG A 115 4.92 -4.58 -16.33
C ARG A 115 4.51 -5.57 -15.25
N THR A 116 3.23 -5.77 -15.03
CA THR A 116 2.74 -6.84 -14.14
C THR A 116 3.22 -8.18 -14.67
N TRP A 117 3.63 -9.04 -13.74
CA TRP A 117 4.15 -10.36 -14.11
C TRP A 117 3.03 -11.26 -14.60
N SER A 118 3.31 -11.93 -15.70
CA SER A 118 2.51 -13.03 -16.23
C SER A 118 3.43 -14.02 -16.92
N SER A 119 3.04 -15.27 -16.98
CA SER A 119 3.77 -16.30 -17.68
C SER A 119 2.84 -17.06 -18.65
N PRO A 120 3.39 -17.83 -19.62
CA PRO A 120 2.58 -18.71 -20.45
C PRO A 120 1.75 -19.73 -19.66
N PHE A 121 2.17 -20.05 -18.43
CA PHE A 121 1.51 -20.98 -17.54
C PHE A 121 0.56 -20.30 -16.54
N GLY A 122 0.58 -18.98 -16.47
CA GLY A 122 -0.26 -18.14 -15.62
C GLY A 122 -0.49 -16.79 -16.29
N PRO A 123 -1.38 -16.70 -17.29
CA PRO A 123 -1.50 -15.52 -18.15
C PRO A 123 -2.20 -14.33 -17.48
N LEU A 124 -2.89 -14.54 -16.35
CA LEU A 124 -3.60 -13.48 -15.66
C LEU A 124 -2.64 -12.66 -14.80
N GLY A 125 -2.32 -11.46 -15.26
CA GLY A 125 -1.50 -10.48 -14.52
C GLY A 125 -2.31 -9.56 -13.61
N THR A 126 -3.58 -9.88 -13.32
CA THR A 126 -4.46 -9.04 -12.48
C THR A 126 -3.99 -9.11 -11.02
N PRO A 127 -3.67 -7.97 -10.39
CA PRO A 127 -3.26 -7.93 -8.99
C PRO A 127 -4.34 -8.45 -8.04
N LEU A 128 -3.93 -9.01 -6.91
CA LEU A 128 -4.83 -9.28 -5.78
C LEU A 128 -4.98 -8.00 -4.95
N VAL A 129 -6.23 -7.61 -4.72
CA VAL A 129 -6.61 -6.41 -3.97
C VAL A 129 -7.68 -6.74 -2.95
#